data_34ebf914992fd046fde29c54578e2355
#
_entry.id   34ebf914992fd046fde29c54578e2355
#
_cell.length_a   1.000
_cell.length_b   1.000
_cell.length_c   1.000
_cell.angle_alpha   90.00
_cell.angle_beta   90.00
_cell.angle_gamma   90.00
#
_symmetry.space_group_name_H-M   'P 1'
#
loop_
_entity.id
_entity.type
_entity.pdbx_description
1 polymer ?
#
loop_
_entity_poly.entity_id
_entity_poly.type
_entity_poly.pdbx_seq_one_letter_code
_entity_poly.pdbx_strand_id
1 'polypeptide(L)'
;EKTRDKVLYGNVDQECTGIVTSCWASVDVIKYVIEKGANLIISHEALFWNHGDHQEWLEESKNSVYLEKRKLLDDHQIVVWRDHDYIHSGIPYKGDYIDGIFLGLAKKMGWEDKLIVNPINEFDPSLLCSTAYSFDHSIKAKDLAKELIDTCHLNGIKLIGNSNADIKKAAVLFHVFGDANEAIKNTDKSDVDCLLSMELIDFTYAEYLRDSGMLGRNRVALGMGHFNLEEPGMEYMLE
;
A
#
# COMPACT_ATOMS: atom_id res chain seq x y z
N GLU A 1 18.92 -2.65 -12.66
CA GLU A 1 18.58 -1.64 -11.66
C GLU A 1 18.52 -2.29 -10.29
N LYS A 2 19.06 -1.61 -9.27
CA LYS A 2 19.16 -2.22 -7.94
C LYS A 2 18.09 -1.72 -6.98
N THR A 3 17.40 -0.62 -7.33
CA THR A 3 16.32 -0.03 -6.52
C THR A 3 15.39 0.83 -7.38
N ARG A 4 14.16 1.00 -6.92
CA ARG A 4 13.16 1.94 -7.47
C ARG A 4 13.35 3.37 -6.93
N ASP A 5 14.09 3.52 -5.83
CA ASP A 5 14.31 4.79 -5.16
C ASP A 5 15.27 5.66 -5.95
N LYS A 6 14.73 6.73 -6.51
CA LYS A 6 15.47 7.65 -7.37
C LYS A 6 14.69 8.94 -7.62
N VAL A 7 15.39 9.95 -8.10
CA VAL A 7 14.74 11.12 -8.67
C VAL A 7 14.05 10.73 -9.96
N LEU A 8 12.74 10.92 -10.01
CA LEU A 8 11.91 10.64 -11.18
C LEU A 8 11.82 11.84 -12.12
N TYR A 9 11.90 13.04 -11.57
CA TYR A 9 11.75 14.27 -12.32
C TYR A 9 12.41 15.48 -11.63
N GLY A 10 12.80 16.47 -12.41
CA GLY A 10 13.25 17.79 -11.95
C GLY A 10 14.75 17.90 -11.69
N ASN A 11 15.18 19.12 -11.34
CA ASN A 11 16.57 19.45 -11.04
C ASN A 11 16.83 19.41 -9.53
N VAL A 12 17.72 18.53 -9.08
CA VAL A 12 18.06 18.35 -7.66
C VAL A 12 19.02 19.42 -7.11
N ASP A 13 19.64 20.21 -7.97
CA ASP A 13 20.59 21.26 -7.56
C ASP A 13 19.92 22.57 -7.17
N GLN A 14 18.60 22.60 -7.12
CA GLN A 14 17.82 23.77 -6.68
C GLN A 14 17.58 23.77 -5.17
N GLU A 15 17.32 24.96 -4.61
CA GLU A 15 16.92 25.08 -3.20
C GLU A 15 15.56 24.42 -2.97
N CYS A 16 15.47 23.60 -1.91
CA CYS A 16 14.21 22.99 -1.48
C CYS A 16 13.41 23.99 -0.66
N THR A 17 12.22 24.37 -1.15
CA THR A 17 11.33 25.35 -0.49
C THR A 17 10.27 24.68 0.40
N GLY A 18 10.07 23.38 0.26
CA GLY A 18 9.12 22.59 1.06
C GLY A 18 8.95 21.20 0.48
N ILE A 19 8.50 20.28 1.33
CA ILE A 19 8.34 18.86 1.01
C ILE A 19 6.88 18.46 1.17
N VAL A 20 6.37 17.67 0.24
CA VAL A 20 5.06 17.00 0.32
C VAL A 20 5.27 15.52 0.08
N THR A 21 4.71 14.66 0.94
CA THR A 21 4.69 13.21 0.75
C THR A 21 3.36 12.77 0.15
N SER A 22 3.38 11.71 -0.66
CA SER A 22 2.17 11.16 -1.29
C SER A 22 2.43 9.75 -1.80
N CYS A 23 1.41 8.90 -1.88
CA CYS A 23 1.55 7.61 -2.57
C CYS A 23 1.98 7.78 -4.02
N TRP A 24 1.43 8.74 -4.72
CA TRP A 24 1.84 9.09 -6.08
C TRP A 24 1.64 10.57 -6.36
N ALA A 25 2.51 11.15 -7.17
CA ALA A 25 2.44 12.56 -7.53
C ALA A 25 1.31 12.80 -8.56
N SER A 26 0.06 12.84 -8.09
CA SER A 26 -1.11 13.16 -8.92
C SER A 26 -1.08 14.63 -9.36
N VAL A 27 -1.91 14.98 -10.35
CA VAL A 27 -2.07 16.38 -10.78
C VAL A 27 -2.55 17.25 -9.60
N ASP A 28 -3.43 16.72 -8.74
CA ASP A 28 -3.92 17.49 -7.60
C ASP A 28 -2.86 17.66 -6.51
N VAL A 29 -2.01 16.65 -6.27
CA VAL A 29 -0.83 16.77 -5.41
C VAL A 29 0.13 17.83 -5.97
N ILE A 30 0.40 17.84 -7.27
CA ILE A 30 1.26 18.83 -7.91
C ILE A 30 0.68 20.25 -7.72
N LYS A 31 -0.62 20.43 -7.95
CA LYS A 31 -1.31 21.72 -7.72
C LYS A 31 -1.23 22.16 -6.26
N TYR A 32 -1.39 21.22 -5.32
CA TYR A 32 -1.26 21.52 -3.91
C TYR A 32 0.15 21.98 -3.54
N VAL A 33 1.18 21.32 -4.08
CA VAL A 33 2.60 21.69 -3.91
C VAL A 33 2.83 23.12 -4.41
N ILE A 34 2.29 23.47 -5.60
CA ILE A 34 2.35 24.81 -6.17
C ILE A 34 1.69 25.84 -5.25
N GLU A 35 0.46 25.54 -4.78
CA GLU A 35 -0.29 26.42 -3.85
C GLU A 35 0.47 26.69 -2.55
N LYS A 36 1.17 25.69 -2.01
CA LYS A 36 1.95 25.80 -0.79
C LYS A 36 3.34 26.42 -0.98
N GLY A 37 3.77 26.67 -2.20
CA GLY A 37 5.11 27.18 -2.51
C GLY A 37 6.22 26.16 -2.22
N ALA A 38 5.87 24.87 -2.12
CA ALA A 38 6.82 23.78 -2.03
C ALA A 38 7.31 23.36 -3.42
N ASN A 39 8.41 22.61 -3.50
CA ASN A 39 8.97 22.18 -4.78
C ASN A 39 9.57 20.77 -4.78
N LEU A 40 9.38 19.99 -3.69
CA LEU A 40 9.79 18.59 -3.63
C LEU A 40 8.59 17.71 -3.26
N ILE A 41 8.32 16.72 -4.10
CA ILE A 41 7.37 15.64 -3.82
C ILE A 41 8.17 14.36 -3.55
N ILE A 42 7.97 13.76 -2.40
CA ILE A 42 8.41 12.39 -2.12
C ILE A 42 7.21 11.48 -2.40
N SER A 43 7.29 10.69 -3.46
CA SER A 43 6.22 9.78 -3.84
C SER A 43 6.65 8.33 -3.64
N HIS A 44 5.71 7.48 -3.24
CA HIS A 44 5.95 6.06 -3.10
C HIS A 44 5.94 5.36 -4.46
N GLU A 45 4.97 5.68 -5.31
CA GLU A 45 4.78 5.08 -6.60
C GLU A 45 5.30 5.91 -7.78
N ALA A 46 5.32 5.27 -8.95
CA ALA A 46 5.81 5.84 -10.20
C ALA A 46 5.08 7.12 -10.60
N LEU A 47 5.80 8.06 -11.20
CA LEU A 47 5.24 9.34 -11.64
C LEU A 47 4.29 9.23 -12.83
N PHE A 48 4.60 8.35 -13.80
CA PHE A 48 3.89 8.24 -15.08
C PHE A 48 3.40 6.81 -15.37
N TRP A 49 2.51 6.29 -14.52
CA TRP A 49 1.64 5.13 -14.73
C TRP A 49 2.30 3.80 -15.11
N ASN A 50 3.57 3.64 -14.85
CA ASN A 50 4.22 2.33 -14.96
C ASN A 50 5.32 2.19 -13.92
N HIS A 51 5.34 1.04 -13.26
CA HIS A 51 6.26 0.77 -12.15
C HIS A 51 7.74 0.82 -12.53
N GLY A 52 8.07 0.62 -13.81
CA GLY A 52 9.43 0.73 -14.34
C GLY A 52 9.90 2.16 -14.66
N ASP A 53 9.03 3.16 -14.54
CA ASP A 53 9.27 4.57 -14.89
C ASP A 53 9.69 4.80 -16.35
N HIS A 54 9.26 3.94 -17.27
CA HIS A 54 9.51 4.08 -18.71
C HIS A 54 8.58 5.13 -19.32
N GLN A 55 9.14 6.16 -19.97
CA GLN A 55 8.41 7.30 -20.49
C GLN A 55 8.43 7.40 -22.03
N GLU A 56 9.29 6.66 -22.71
CA GLU A 56 9.53 6.74 -24.16
C GLU A 56 8.24 6.62 -24.98
N TRP A 57 7.40 5.65 -24.62
CA TRP A 57 6.12 5.40 -25.29
C TRP A 57 5.10 6.54 -25.12
N LEU A 58 5.21 7.32 -24.02
CA LEU A 58 4.36 8.49 -23.76
C LEU A 58 4.78 9.67 -24.63
N GLU A 59 6.07 9.86 -24.84
CA GLU A 59 6.64 10.88 -25.73
C GLU A 59 6.34 10.55 -27.19
N GLU A 60 6.58 9.33 -27.63
CA GLU A 60 6.29 8.85 -28.97
C GLU A 60 4.82 8.98 -29.35
N SER A 61 3.91 8.62 -28.43
CA SER A 61 2.46 8.73 -28.63
C SER A 61 1.92 10.15 -28.47
N LYS A 62 2.73 11.10 -28.00
CA LYS A 62 2.33 12.48 -27.65
C LYS A 62 1.12 12.48 -26.72
N ASN A 63 1.15 11.62 -25.68
CA ASN A 63 0.05 11.49 -24.74
C ASN A 63 -0.27 12.85 -24.08
N SER A 64 -1.49 13.33 -24.25
CA SER A 64 -1.86 14.68 -23.80
C SER A 64 -1.79 14.84 -22.28
N VAL A 65 -2.20 13.83 -21.52
CA VAL A 65 -2.18 13.86 -20.04
C VAL A 65 -0.75 13.91 -19.53
N TYR A 66 0.15 13.12 -20.13
CA TYR A 66 1.58 13.14 -19.82
C TYR A 66 2.18 14.53 -20.09
N LEU A 67 1.91 15.10 -21.27
CA LEU A 67 2.46 16.42 -21.66
C LEU A 67 1.96 17.54 -20.74
N GLU A 68 0.69 17.54 -20.38
CA GLU A 68 0.11 18.53 -19.47
C GLU A 68 0.66 18.38 -18.04
N LYS A 69 0.75 17.15 -17.52
CA LYS A 69 1.33 16.88 -16.20
C LYS A 69 2.80 17.28 -16.14
N ARG A 70 3.58 16.92 -17.17
CA ARG A 70 4.98 17.31 -17.30
C ARG A 70 5.13 18.84 -17.34
N LYS A 71 4.28 19.53 -18.10
CA LYS A 71 4.30 20.99 -18.17
C LYS A 71 4.08 21.65 -16.81
N LEU A 72 3.20 21.12 -15.95
CA LEU A 72 3.02 21.61 -14.59
C LEU A 72 4.29 21.48 -13.75
N LEU A 73 4.98 20.34 -13.87
CA LEU A 73 6.25 20.10 -13.17
C LEU A 73 7.35 21.07 -13.66
N ASP A 74 7.48 21.26 -14.97
CA ASP A 74 8.48 22.15 -15.59
C ASP A 74 8.23 23.62 -15.24
N ASP A 75 7.00 24.11 -15.42
CA ASP A 75 6.64 25.51 -15.18
C ASP A 75 6.88 25.95 -13.71
N HIS A 76 6.79 25.01 -12.77
CA HIS A 76 6.94 25.27 -11.34
C HIS A 76 8.21 24.67 -10.71
N GLN A 77 9.10 24.15 -11.54
CA GLN A 77 10.40 23.60 -11.12
C GLN A 77 10.27 22.56 -10.00
N ILE A 78 9.28 21.65 -10.10
CA ILE A 78 9.01 20.63 -9.09
C ILE A 78 9.91 19.43 -9.30
N VAL A 79 10.53 18.98 -8.21
CA VAL A 79 11.28 17.71 -8.14
C VAL A 79 10.36 16.63 -7.62
N VAL A 80 10.41 15.46 -8.23
CA VAL A 80 9.74 14.26 -7.73
C VAL A 80 10.81 13.20 -7.45
N TRP A 81 10.88 12.77 -6.21
CA TRP A 81 11.73 11.67 -5.76
C TRP A 81 10.86 10.50 -5.34
N ARG A 82 11.21 9.28 -5.77
CA ARG A 82 10.55 8.06 -5.37
C ARG A 82 11.25 7.42 -4.19
N ASP A 83 10.50 7.08 -3.14
CA ASP A 83 10.92 6.25 -2.01
C ASP A 83 9.96 5.06 -1.87
N HIS A 84 10.38 3.93 -2.37
CA HIS A 84 9.59 2.70 -2.44
C HIS A 84 10.31 1.52 -1.78
N ASP A 85 11.45 1.12 -2.34
CA ASP A 85 12.12 -0.11 -1.91
C ASP A 85 12.73 0.03 -0.51
N TYR A 86 13.28 1.19 -0.17
CA TYR A 86 13.92 1.40 1.12
C TYR A 86 12.93 1.41 2.27
N ILE A 87 11.80 2.06 2.13
CA ILE A 87 10.77 2.09 3.18
C ILE A 87 10.15 0.70 3.39
N HIS A 88 9.99 -0.10 2.33
CA HIS A 88 9.56 -1.49 2.41
C HIS A 88 10.64 -2.43 2.95
N SER A 89 11.92 -2.14 2.69
CA SER A 89 13.03 -2.95 3.18
C SER A 89 13.19 -2.92 4.69
N GLY A 90 12.59 -1.95 5.33
CA GLY A 90 12.48 -1.86 6.78
C GLY A 90 13.15 -0.62 7.38
N ILE A 91 12.41 -0.01 8.29
CA ILE A 91 12.90 1.06 9.16
C ILE A 91 13.12 0.52 10.58
N PRO A 92 14.04 1.13 11.38
CA PRO A 92 14.25 0.69 12.76
C PRO A 92 12.99 0.88 13.62
N TYR A 93 12.56 -0.19 14.30
CA TYR A 93 11.41 -0.16 15.20
C TYR A 93 11.57 -1.14 16.34
N LYS A 94 11.56 -0.66 17.59
CA LYS A 94 11.67 -1.47 18.83
C LYS A 94 12.83 -2.46 18.85
N GLY A 95 13.96 -2.12 18.23
CA GLY A 95 15.17 -2.95 18.18
C GLY A 95 15.22 -3.94 17.02
N ASP A 96 14.28 -3.89 16.11
CA ASP A 96 14.20 -4.66 14.88
C ASP A 96 13.97 -3.77 13.66
N TYR A 97 13.77 -4.35 12.50
CA TYR A 97 13.40 -3.66 11.27
C TYR A 97 12.00 -4.08 10.84
N ILE A 98 11.18 -3.12 10.44
CA ILE A 98 9.81 -3.35 9.99
C ILE A 98 9.52 -2.52 8.74
N ASP A 99 8.64 -3.04 7.90
CA ASP A 99 8.10 -2.31 6.76
C ASP A 99 7.48 -0.97 7.20
N GLY A 100 8.08 0.14 6.76
CA GLY A 100 7.70 1.48 7.21
C GLY A 100 6.32 1.91 6.72
N ILE A 101 5.90 1.43 5.55
CA ILE A 101 4.58 1.71 4.99
C ILE A 101 3.48 1.13 5.89
N PHE A 102 3.62 -0.13 6.30
CA PHE A 102 2.61 -0.79 7.10
C PHE A 102 2.74 -0.51 8.61
N LEU A 103 3.90 -0.01 9.07
CA LEU A 103 3.98 0.66 10.37
C LEU A 103 3.11 1.93 10.38
N GLY A 104 3.10 2.70 9.30
CA GLY A 104 2.22 3.86 9.17
C GLY A 104 0.74 3.48 9.27
N LEU A 105 0.32 2.38 8.64
CA LEU A 105 -1.03 1.83 8.82
C LEU A 105 -1.30 1.46 10.29
N ALA A 106 -0.35 0.79 10.95
CA ALA A 106 -0.49 0.45 12.37
C ALA A 106 -0.68 1.69 13.25
N LYS A 107 0.08 2.75 12.99
CA LYS A 107 -0.06 4.03 13.70
C LYS A 107 -1.41 4.69 13.43
N LYS A 108 -1.82 4.76 12.17
CA LYS A 108 -3.11 5.34 11.77
C LYS A 108 -4.29 4.66 12.45
N MET A 109 -4.22 3.33 12.57
CA MET A 109 -5.26 2.50 13.19
C MET A 109 -5.14 2.39 14.72
N GLY A 110 -4.07 2.88 15.34
CA GLY A 110 -3.77 2.62 16.75
C GLY A 110 -3.47 1.15 17.03
N TRP A 111 -2.85 0.44 16.10
CA TRP A 111 -2.52 -0.99 16.18
C TRP A 111 -1.03 -1.27 16.43
N GLU A 112 -0.27 -0.30 16.93
CA GLU A 112 1.17 -0.46 17.18
C GLU A 112 1.49 -1.56 18.23
N ASP A 113 0.58 -1.77 19.17
CA ASP A 113 0.65 -2.86 20.15
C ASP A 113 0.18 -4.22 19.60
N LYS A 114 -0.50 -4.22 18.46
CA LYS A 114 -1.02 -5.42 17.76
C LYS A 114 -0.10 -5.91 16.66
N LEU A 115 0.90 -5.09 16.32
CA LEU A 115 1.83 -5.37 15.24
C LEU A 115 2.71 -6.57 15.59
N ILE A 116 2.76 -7.56 14.70
CA ILE A 116 3.67 -8.69 14.81
C ILE A 116 4.98 -8.29 14.13
N VAL A 117 6.03 -8.10 14.93
CA VAL A 117 7.38 -7.87 14.45
C VAL A 117 7.96 -9.20 13.97
N ASN A 118 8.55 -9.24 12.79
CA ASN A 118 9.04 -10.47 12.15
C ASN A 118 7.96 -11.56 11.95
N PRO A 119 6.86 -11.26 11.24
CA PRO A 119 5.77 -12.20 11.03
C PRO A 119 6.20 -13.49 10.33
N ILE A 120 7.33 -13.48 9.61
CA ILE A 120 7.93 -14.67 8.98
C ILE A 120 8.25 -15.78 10.00
N ASN A 121 8.53 -15.44 11.26
CA ASN A 121 8.77 -16.41 12.32
C ASN A 121 7.47 -16.97 12.92
N GLU A 122 6.37 -16.25 12.79
CA GLU A 122 5.04 -16.60 13.32
C GLU A 122 4.17 -17.29 12.27
N PHE A 123 4.35 -16.94 10.99
CA PHE A 123 3.63 -17.51 9.86
C PHE A 123 4.54 -18.37 9.01
N ASP A 124 3.94 -19.26 8.23
CA ASP A 124 4.65 -19.93 7.14
C ASP A 124 5.29 -18.84 6.26
N PRO A 125 6.64 -18.85 6.09
CA PRO A 125 7.34 -17.84 5.29
C PRO A 125 6.89 -17.78 3.83
N SER A 126 6.16 -18.79 3.39
CA SER A 126 5.51 -18.83 2.09
C SER A 126 4.17 -18.05 2.04
N LEU A 127 3.65 -17.58 3.19
CA LEU A 127 2.55 -16.63 3.18
C LEU A 127 3.06 -15.30 2.62
N LEU A 128 2.49 -14.88 1.49
CA LEU A 128 2.89 -13.67 0.77
C LEU A 128 2.41 -12.42 1.54
N CYS A 129 3.00 -12.18 2.71
CA CYS A 129 2.70 -11.00 3.53
C CYS A 129 3.99 -10.38 4.07
N SER A 130 4.00 -9.05 4.17
CA SER A 130 5.10 -8.28 4.75
C SER A 130 4.87 -7.93 6.21
N THR A 131 3.61 -7.83 6.63
CA THR A 131 3.22 -7.32 7.94
C THR A 131 1.93 -8.00 8.40
N ALA A 132 1.82 -8.23 9.69
CA ALA A 132 0.65 -8.83 10.30
C ALA A 132 0.30 -8.19 11.63
N TYR A 133 -0.94 -8.33 12.04
CA TYR A 133 -1.51 -7.78 13.26
C TYR A 133 -2.26 -8.87 14.02
N SER A 134 -2.09 -8.92 15.35
CA SER A 134 -2.80 -9.83 16.24
C SER A 134 -3.68 -9.03 17.20
N PHE A 135 -4.97 -9.34 17.23
CA PHE A 135 -5.94 -8.68 18.10
C PHE A 135 -6.18 -9.51 19.36
N ASP A 136 -6.24 -8.87 20.52
CA ASP A 136 -6.48 -9.55 21.83
C ASP A 136 -7.84 -10.25 21.86
N HIS A 137 -8.82 -9.62 21.21
CA HIS A 137 -10.17 -10.17 21.08
C HIS A 137 -10.56 -10.21 19.59
N SER A 138 -11.41 -11.18 19.25
CA SER A 138 -11.90 -11.27 17.87
C SER A 138 -12.79 -10.07 17.51
N ILE A 139 -12.61 -9.57 16.30
CA ILE A 139 -13.42 -8.52 15.68
C ILE A 139 -14.17 -9.15 14.50
N LYS A 140 -15.46 -8.81 14.33
CA LYS A 140 -16.19 -9.28 13.14
C LYS A 140 -15.62 -8.64 11.88
N ALA A 141 -15.48 -9.40 10.80
CA ALA A 141 -14.92 -8.90 9.53
C ALA A 141 -15.60 -7.61 9.02
N LYS A 142 -16.94 -7.53 9.13
CA LYS A 142 -17.69 -6.32 8.76
C LYS A 142 -17.37 -5.12 9.65
N ASP A 143 -17.10 -5.35 10.94
CA ASP A 143 -16.82 -4.29 11.90
C ASP A 143 -15.36 -3.79 11.71
N LEU A 144 -14.42 -4.70 11.44
CA LEU A 144 -13.06 -4.36 11.04
C LEU A 144 -13.04 -3.56 9.72
N ALA A 145 -13.84 -3.99 8.73
CA ALA A 145 -13.98 -3.24 7.47
C ALA A 145 -14.52 -1.82 7.71
N LYS A 146 -15.49 -1.68 8.60
CA LYS A 146 -16.02 -0.35 8.96
C LYS A 146 -14.98 0.51 9.67
N GLU A 147 -14.23 -0.05 10.60
CA GLU A 147 -13.16 0.66 11.31
C GLU A 147 -12.09 1.18 10.33
N LEU A 148 -11.67 0.33 9.37
CA LEU A 148 -10.74 0.73 8.32
C LEU A 148 -11.30 1.86 7.42
N ILE A 149 -12.57 1.75 7.02
CA ILE A 149 -13.23 2.79 6.22
C ILE A 149 -13.24 4.12 6.96
N ASP A 150 -13.68 4.11 8.22
CA ASP A 150 -13.85 5.33 9.02
C ASP A 150 -12.49 5.98 9.34
N THR A 151 -11.49 5.19 9.72
CA THR A 151 -10.18 5.70 10.16
C THR A 151 -9.29 6.14 9.01
N CYS A 152 -9.29 5.38 7.90
CA CYS A 152 -8.52 5.72 6.70
C CYS A 152 -9.31 6.57 5.70
N HIS A 153 -10.53 6.99 6.03
CA HIS A 153 -11.40 7.82 5.18
C HIS A 153 -11.65 7.24 3.78
N LEU A 154 -11.87 5.92 3.72
CA LEU A 154 -12.06 5.22 2.46
C LEU A 154 -13.48 5.40 1.92
N ASN A 155 -13.62 5.40 0.60
CA ASN A 155 -14.92 5.38 -0.07
C ASN A 155 -15.66 4.03 0.05
N GLY A 156 -14.95 2.97 0.44
CA GLY A 156 -15.48 1.62 0.64
C GLY A 156 -14.37 0.57 0.65
N ILE A 157 -14.74 -0.64 1.04
CA ILE A 157 -13.88 -1.83 1.05
C ILE A 157 -14.59 -2.99 0.36
N LYS A 158 -13.86 -3.75 -0.45
CA LYS A 158 -14.35 -4.99 -1.04
C LYS A 158 -14.18 -6.13 -0.04
N LEU A 159 -15.23 -6.50 0.71
CA LEU A 159 -15.21 -7.66 1.59
C LEU A 159 -15.48 -8.94 0.79
N ILE A 160 -14.56 -9.91 0.88
CA ILE A 160 -14.63 -11.22 0.21
C ILE A 160 -14.60 -12.30 1.28
N GLY A 161 -15.59 -13.19 1.28
CA GLY A 161 -15.77 -14.22 2.28
C GLY A 161 -16.92 -13.92 3.25
N ASN A 162 -16.87 -14.49 4.46
CA ASN A 162 -17.93 -14.36 5.46
C ASN A 162 -17.82 -13.04 6.24
N SER A 163 -18.78 -12.13 6.05
CA SER A 163 -18.80 -10.83 6.76
C SER A 163 -18.93 -10.93 8.29
N ASN A 164 -19.39 -12.06 8.80
CA ASN A 164 -19.48 -12.32 10.24
C ASN A 164 -18.33 -13.18 10.78
N ALA A 165 -17.30 -13.43 9.98
CA ALA A 165 -16.10 -14.13 10.43
C ALA A 165 -15.46 -13.41 11.63
N ASP A 166 -14.91 -14.19 12.54
CA ASP A 166 -14.18 -13.70 13.72
C ASP A 166 -12.70 -13.53 13.36
N ILE A 167 -12.22 -12.32 13.39
CA ILE A 167 -10.85 -11.96 13.01
C ILE A 167 -10.02 -11.77 14.26
N LYS A 168 -8.96 -12.56 14.42
CA LYS A 168 -7.91 -12.40 15.44
C LYS A 168 -6.57 -12.04 14.84
N LYS A 169 -6.28 -12.54 13.64
CA LYS A 169 -5.05 -12.22 12.91
C LYS A 169 -5.37 -11.65 11.55
N ALA A 170 -4.83 -10.48 11.25
CA ALA A 170 -4.85 -9.88 9.93
C ALA A 170 -3.43 -9.77 9.36
N ALA A 171 -3.26 -9.99 8.07
CA ALA A 171 -1.98 -9.83 7.40
C ALA A 171 -2.14 -9.04 6.10
N VAL A 172 -1.13 -8.25 5.77
CA VAL A 172 -1.07 -7.54 4.49
C VAL A 172 -0.61 -8.51 3.42
N LEU A 173 -1.48 -8.80 2.48
CA LEU A 173 -1.20 -9.69 1.36
C LEU A 173 -0.55 -8.91 0.23
N PHE A 174 0.58 -9.40 -0.29
CA PHE A 174 1.16 -8.91 -1.52
C PHE A 174 0.23 -9.12 -2.72
N HIS A 175 0.58 -8.52 -3.85
CA HIS A 175 -0.20 -8.60 -5.08
C HIS A 175 -0.47 -10.03 -5.54
N VAL A 176 -1.73 -10.32 -5.85
CA VAL A 176 -2.14 -11.59 -6.47
C VAL A 176 -2.78 -11.25 -7.82
N PHE A 177 -1.96 -11.23 -8.88
CA PHE A 177 -2.39 -10.75 -10.19
C PHE A 177 -2.99 -11.84 -11.09
N GLY A 178 -2.43 -13.00 -11.16
CA GLY A 178 -2.89 -14.04 -12.10
C GLY A 178 -2.91 -15.41 -11.47
N ASP A 179 -1.78 -16.10 -11.48
CA ASP A 179 -1.66 -17.40 -10.83
C ASP A 179 -1.67 -17.24 -9.30
N ALA A 180 -2.72 -17.77 -8.68
CA ALA A 180 -2.93 -17.69 -7.24
C ALA A 180 -2.54 -18.99 -6.50
N ASN A 181 -1.92 -19.95 -7.18
CA ASN A 181 -1.68 -21.29 -6.60
C ASN A 181 -0.90 -21.23 -5.29
N GLU A 182 0.21 -20.51 -5.24
CA GLU A 182 1.02 -20.40 -4.02
C GLU A 182 0.29 -19.60 -2.93
N ALA A 183 -0.37 -18.50 -3.29
CA ALA A 183 -1.16 -17.72 -2.34
C ALA A 183 -2.28 -18.57 -1.71
N ILE A 184 -2.98 -19.39 -2.49
CA ILE A 184 -4.02 -20.30 -2.00
C ILE A 184 -3.43 -21.35 -1.06
N LYS A 185 -2.36 -22.06 -1.49
CA LYS A 185 -1.71 -23.09 -0.68
C LYS A 185 -1.24 -22.55 0.68
N ASN A 186 -0.62 -21.37 0.66
CA ASN A 186 -0.03 -20.78 1.85
C ASN A 186 -1.12 -20.24 2.78
N THR A 187 -2.14 -19.59 2.21
CA THR A 187 -3.30 -19.16 2.99
C THR A 187 -4.02 -20.32 3.64
N ASP A 188 -4.20 -21.45 2.93
CA ASP A 188 -4.91 -22.62 3.47
C ASP A 188 -4.21 -23.22 4.69
N LYS A 189 -2.88 -23.16 4.75
CA LYS A 189 -2.07 -23.66 5.85
C LYS A 189 -1.87 -22.64 6.99
N SER A 190 -2.11 -21.37 6.75
CA SER A 190 -1.88 -20.31 7.73
C SER A 190 -3.00 -20.24 8.78
N ASP A 191 -2.72 -19.55 9.87
CA ASP A 191 -3.69 -19.19 10.91
C ASP A 191 -4.22 -17.74 10.74
N VAL A 192 -3.97 -17.11 9.59
CA VAL A 192 -4.46 -15.77 9.27
C VAL A 192 -5.95 -15.83 8.96
N ASP A 193 -6.73 -15.03 9.65
CA ASP A 193 -8.19 -14.95 9.46
C ASP A 193 -8.56 -13.93 8.38
N CYS A 194 -7.82 -12.81 8.32
CA CYS A 194 -8.12 -11.69 7.43
C CYS A 194 -6.89 -11.28 6.61
N LEU A 195 -7.10 -11.11 5.32
CA LEU A 195 -6.09 -10.58 4.41
C LEU A 195 -6.46 -9.16 4.03
N LEU A 196 -5.63 -8.20 4.44
CA LEU A 196 -5.69 -6.83 3.96
C LEU A 196 -5.02 -6.80 2.60
N SER A 197 -5.78 -6.56 1.55
CA SER A 197 -5.27 -6.73 0.19
C SER A 197 -5.29 -5.44 -0.62
N MET A 198 -4.30 -5.30 -1.45
CA MET A 198 -4.18 -4.26 -2.47
C MET A 198 -5.05 -4.63 -3.67
N GLU A 199 -4.60 -5.58 -4.48
CA GLU A 199 -5.32 -6.12 -5.63
C GLU A 199 -5.61 -7.61 -5.47
N LEU A 200 -6.84 -7.99 -5.79
CA LEU A 200 -7.27 -9.39 -5.88
C LEU A 200 -8.07 -9.62 -7.16
N ILE A 201 -7.68 -10.64 -7.92
CA ILE A 201 -8.41 -11.04 -9.12
C ILE A 201 -9.60 -11.92 -8.73
N ASP A 202 -10.79 -11.57 -9.25
CA ASP A 202 -12.05 -12.20 -8.86
C ASP A 202 -12.14 -13.70 -9.23
N PHE A 203 -11.58 -14.08 -10.38
CA PHE A 203 -11.67 -15.45 -10.93
C PHE A 203 -10.52 -16.38 -10.49
N THR A 204 -9.78 -16.02 -9.44
CA THR A 204 -8.72 -16.86 -8.85
C THR A 204 -8.82 -16.84 -7.32
N TYR A 205 -8.02 -16.07 -6.64
CA TYR A 205 -7.92 -16.05 -5.20
C TYR A 205 -9.23 -15.65 -4.49
N ALA A 206 -9.99 -14.71 -5.08
CA ALA A 206 -11.27 -14.29 -4.49
C ALA A 206 -12.34 -15.38 -4.57
N GLU A 207 -12.35 -16.24 -5.61
CA GLU A 207 -13.23 -17.42 -5.67
C GLU A 207 -12.92 -18.40 -4.53
N TYR A 208 -11.65 -18.72 -4.31
CA TYR A 208 -11.21 -19.57 -3.20
C TYR A 208 -11.70 -19.04 -1.85
N LEU A 209 -11.57 -17.74 -1.60
CA LEU A 209 -12.03 -17.13 -0.35
C LEU A 209 -13.55 -17.18 -0.19
N ARG A 210 -14.31 -16.99 -1.28
CA ARG A 210 -15.78 -17.13 -1.26
C ARG A 210 -16.19 -18.56 -0.93
N ASP A 211 -15.60 -19.54 -1.58
CA ASP A 211 -15.85 -20.96 -1.30
C ASP A 211 -15.49 -21.31 0.14
N SER A 212 -14.35 -20.84 0.62
CA SER A 212 -13.91 -21.00 2.00
C SER A 212 -14.97 -20.45 2.99
N GLY A 213 -15.51 -19.26 2.73
CA GLY A 213 -16.59 -18.66 3.52
C GLY A 213 -17.90 -19.45 3.44
N MET A 214 -18.28 -19.96 2.26
CA MET A 214 -19.48 -20.79 2.06
C MET A 214 -19.36 -22.15 2.77
N LEU A 215 -18.15 -22.66 2.93
CA LEU A 215 -17.85 -23.87 3.71
C LEU A 215 -17.75 -23.59 5.23
N GLY A 216 -18.07 -22.37 5.66
CA GLY A 216 -18.11 -22.01 7.07
C GLY A 216 -16.73 -21.72 7.69
N ARG A 217 -15.68 -21.56 6.89
CA ARG A 217 -14.35 -21.19 7.40
C ARG A 217 -14.31 -19.72 7.75
N ASN A 218 -13.51 -19.40 8.76
CA ASN A 218 -13.37 -18.02 9.28
C ASN A 218 -12.24 -17.27 8.57
N ARG A 219 -12.36 -17.12 7.24
CA ARG A 219 -11.32 -16.54 6.40
C ARG A 219 -11.89 -15.56 5.40
N VAL A 220 -11.34 -14.34 5.40
CA VAL A 220 -11.82 -13.25 4.57
C VAL A 220 -10.67 -12.46 3.96
N ALA A 221 -10.95 -11.69 2.90
CA ALA A 221 -10.10 -10.59 2.48
C ALA A 221 -10.88 -9.27 2.53
N LEU A 222 -10.18 -8.22 2.93
CA LEU A 222 -10.62 -6.83 2.88
C LEU A 222 -9.77 -6.10 1.83
N GLY A 223 -10.33 -5.96 0.64
CA GLY A 223 -9.71 -5.24 -0.48
C GLY A 223 -9.83 -3.75 -0.26
N MET A 224 -8.79 -3.14 0.26
CA MET A 224 -8.70 -1.70 0.53
C MET A 224 -8.35 -0.91 -0.72
N GLY A 225 -7.60 -1.52 -1.64
CA GLY A 225 -6.95 -0.87 -2.77
C GLY A 225 -5.52 -0.46 -2.44
N HIS A 226 -4.67 -0.44 -3.44
CA HIS A 226 -3.23 -0.25 -3.33
C HIS A 226 -2.88 1.01 -2.51
N PHE A 227 -3.23 2.17 -3.04
CA PHE A 227 -2.86 3.44 -2.40
C PHE A 227 -3.51 3.65 -1.03
N ASN A 228 -4.73 3.17 -0.83
CA ASN A 228 -5.41 3.29 0.45
C ASN A 228 -4.70 2.50 1.57
N LEU A 229 -3.99 1.45 1.21
CA LEU A 229 -3.22 0.63 2.15
C LEU A 229 -1.86 1.26 2.49
N GLU A 230 -1.28 2.02 1.55
CA GLU A 230 0.06 2.60 1.64
C GLU A 230 0.06 4.08 2.05
N GLU A 231 -1.01 4.82 1.77
CA GLU A 231 -1.13 6.24 2.10
C GLU A 231 -0.82 6.56 3.57
N PRO A 232 -1.28 5.76 4.57
CA PRO A 232 -0.90 5.98 5.96
C PRO A 232 0.62 5.93 6.22
N GLY A 233 1.37 5.13 5.46
CA GLY A 233 2.83 5.09 5.54
C GLY A 233 3.47 6.38 5.06
N MET A 234 2.97 6.94 3.97
CA MET A 234 3.44 8.22 3.45
C MET A 234 3.04 9.41 4.32
N GLU A 235 1.90 9.33 5.02
CA GLU A 235 1.52 10.30 6.05
C GLU A 235 2.50 10.25 7.23
N TYR A 236 2.83 9.04 7.70
CA TYR A 236 3.78 8.83 8.79
C TYR A 236 5.21 9.30 8.46
N MET A 237 5.63 9.26 7.21
CA MET A 237 6.96 9.73 6.78
C MET A 237 7.24 11.20 7.15
N LEU A 238 6.21 12.00 7.43
CA LEU A 238 6.34 13.40 7.83
C LEU A 238 6.57 13.59 9.35
N GLU A 239 6.44 12.55 10.16
CA GLU A 239 6.66 12.58 11.62
C GLU A 239 8.13 12.33 11.98
#